data_9d29a5f7c98c250b5f4bc80f53060ff3
#
_entry.id   9d29a5f7c98c250b5f4bc80f53060ff3
#
_cell.length_a   1.000
_cell.length_b   1.000
_cell.length_c   1.000
_cell.angle_alpha   90.00
_cell.angle_beta   90.00
_cell.angle_gamma   90.00
#
_symmetry.space_group_name_H-M   'P 1'
#
loop_
_entity.id
_entity.type
_entity.pdbx_description
1 polymer ?
#
loop_
_entity_poly.entity_id
_entity_poly.type
_entity_poly.pdbx_seq_one_letter_code
_entity_poly.pdbx_strand_id
1 'polypeptide(L)'
;MELLIPMNKKILIAVIAIIIIICAGAFALINMQAGNGASINVDANALEDKGNLVVDSEEISAENGLYSSSSSDENAVLVKNNGVLKLANSIINKTGDTSTTGDDADFYGINSAILVNTNGSLDISNVKITTNSKGSNGIFVTNAESSGSSSSNVALDGNGLAESSSGSGSDSSNGGTPPSMPSSGTGSDGGTPPEMSDSNGGSEGGDSSSMAASNQDSVDGTTEANIENVEITTYSDKSRGLDATYNGIINAKNVIINTNGQSCAALATDRGEGEVHVTNSELNTGVSKQSGRGSPIIYSTGNITVANSIGTAYVSQIACIEGKNSIELSNCDLSAAAGGNRQDNGDYVDLGGVFIYQSMSGDADVGTSTFTAKDSVLSILSDSDCYESAPMFHVTNTKAIINLEKTELNFGSGTLLDVSGQSQWGTVGSNGGELTFKAKDETLDGNVIVDSISSLNMTLSSTSYVGAISPSDDFGQTAVIIESGSDWTLDGDSHISSLENNGEINYNGHTLYVNGVAYTESNPYN
;
A
#
# COMPACT_ATOMS: atom_id res chain seq x y z
N MET A 1 -35.53 22.47 46.63
CA MET A 1 -34.83 21.36 47.27
C MET A 1 -34.63 20.32 46.17
N GLU A 2 -33.57 20.55 45.36
CA GLU A 2 -33.26 19.68 44.23
C GLU A 2 -32.53 18.42 44.72
N LEU A 3 -33.02 17.30 44.29
CA LEU A 3 -32.45 15.97 44.59
C LEU A 3 -31.21 15.78 43.69
N LEU A 4 -30.04 16.01 44.22
CA LEU A 4 -28.77 15.56 43.60
C LEU A 4 -28.68 14.05 43.79
N ILE A 5 -28.98 13.28 42.75
CA ILE A 5 -28.71 11.85 42.68
C ILE A 5 -27.19 11.66 42.59
N PRO A 6 -26.53 10.93 43.50
CA PRO A 6 -25.10 10.70 43.39
C PRO A 6 -24.82 9.80 42.19
N MET A 7 -24.21 10.34 41.15
CA MET A 7 -23.74 9.57 40.00
C MET A 7 -22.63 8.60 40.41
N ASN A 8 -22.73 7.36 39.95
CA ASN A 8 -21.74 6.34 40.20
C ASN A 8 -20.39 6.77 39.60
N LYS A 9 -19.28 6.65 40.34
CA LYS A 9 -17.95 7.05 39.91
C LYS A 9 -17.55 6.48 38.53
N LYS A 10 -17.98 5.23 38.25
CA LYS A 10 -17.73 4.60 36.95
C LYS A 10 -18.47 5.28 35.79
N ILE A 11 -19.71 5.75 36.04
CA ILE A 11 -20.48 6.53 35.04
C ILE A 11 -19.88 7.91 34.84
N LEU A 12 -19.36 8.53 35.90
CA LEU A 12 -18.68 9.84 35.78
C LEU A 12 -17.37 9.73 34.99
N ILE A 13 -16.60 8.67 35.18
CA ILE A 13 -15.34 8.41 34.41
C ILE A 13 -15.68 8.13 32.94
N ALA A 14 -16.69 7.33 32.65
CA ALA A 14 -17.13 7.07 31.27
C ALA A 14 -17.64 8.33 30.57
N VAL A 15 -18.41 9.19 31.27
CA VAL A 15 -18.90 10.46 30.71
C VAL A 15 -17.74 11.45 30.49
N ILE A 16 -16.75 11.48 31.36
CA ILE A 16 -15.55 12.32 31.19
C ILE A 16 -14.69 11.80 30.04
N ALA A 17 -14.54 10.49 29.89
CA ALA A 17 -13.84 9.89 28.75
C ALA A 17 -14.53 10.22 27.40
N ILE A 18 -15.86 10.09 27.35
CA ILE A 18 -16.64 10.46 26.15
C ILE A 18 -16.53 11.96 25.85
N ILE A 19 -16.53 12.84 26.85
CA ILE A 19 -16.37 14.29 26.67
C ILE A 19 -14.94 14.61 26.20
N ILE A 20 -13.92 13.91 26.69
CA ILE A 20 -12.53 14.08 26.26
C ILE A 20 -12.37 13.59 24.81
N ILE A 21 -12.98 12.47 24.44
CA ILE A 21 -12.97 11.97 23.05
C ILE A 21 -13.71 12.93 22.12
N ILE A 22 -14.86 13.47 22.51
CA ILE A 22 -15.60 14.46 21.72
C ILE A 22 -14.81 15.78 21.63
N CYS A 23 -14.11 16.19 22.69
CA CYS A 23 -13.29 17.40 22.66
C CYS A 23 -11.99 17.18 21.88
N ALA A 24 -11.37 16.01 21.93
CA ALA A 24 -10.19 15.68 21.13
C ALA A 24 -10.55 15.56 19.63
N GLY A 25 -11.65 14.89 19.29
CA GLY A 25 -12.17 14.85 17.94
C GLY A 25 -12.59 16.23 17.41
N ALA A 26 -13.19 17.09 18.24
CA ALA A 26 -13.50 18.48 17.85
C ALA A 26 -12.25 19.35 17.73
N PHE A 27 -11.18 19.08 18.50
CA PHE A 27 -9.91 19.81 18.39
C PHE A 27 -9.09 19.36 17.18
N ALA A 28 -9.15 18.07 16.81
CA ALA A 28 -8.61 17.58 15.56
C ALA A 28 -9.34 18.17 14.35
N LEU A 29 -10.67 18.22 14.39
CA LEU A 29 -11.50 18.86 13.36
C LEU A 29 -11.30 20.39 13.25
N ILE A 30 -10.88 21.08 14.31
CA ILE A 30 -10.63 22.54 14.28
C ILE A 30 -9.22 22.85 13.75
N ASN A 31 -8.26 21.94 13.90
CA ASN A 31 -6.91 22.07 13.31
C ASN A 31 -6.79 21.44 11.91
N MET A 32 -7.65 20.52 11.55
CA MET A 32 -7.88 20.09 10.17
C MET A 32 -8.82 21.09 9.47
N GLN A 33 -8.45 22.33 9.39
CA GLN A 33 -8.84 23.09 8.22
C GLN A 33 -8.03 22.44 7.09
N ALA A 34 -8.57 21.33 6.58
CA ALA A 34 -8.18 20.73 5.32
C ALA A 34 -7.87 21.89 4.40
N GLY A 35 -6.69 21.92 3.87
CA GLY A 35 -6.36 22.96 2.93
C GLY A 35 -7.56 23.09 2.03
N ASN A 36 -8.17 24.29 2.00
CA ASN A 36 -9.12 24.61 0.96
C ASN A 36 -8.38 24.28 -0.32
N GLY A 37 -8.59 23.07 -0.83
CA GLY A 37 -8.18 22.73 -2.18
C GLY A 37 -8.78 23.83 -3.03
N ALA A 38 -7.98 24.83 -3.33
CA ALA A 38 -8.44 25.96 -4.11
C ALA A 38 -8.94 25.34 -5.39
N SER A 39 -10.25 25.40 -5.64
CA SER A 39 -10.82 24.87 -6.87
C SER A 39 -10.02 25.47 -8.01
N ILE A 40 -9.28 24.62 -8.71
CA ILE A 40 -8.40 25.08 -9.78
C ILE A 40 -9.30 25.64 -10.87
N ASN A 41 -9.24 26.92 -11.04
CA ASN A 41 -10.10 27.64 -11.98
C ASN A 41 -9.29 27.99 -13.23
N VAL A 42 -9.27 27.06 -14.19
CA VAL A 42 -8.73 27.31 -15.53
C VAL A 42 -9.91 27.60 -16.45
N ASP A 43 -9.96 28.79 -17.01
CA ASP A 43 -11.01 29.15 -18.00
C ASP A 43 -10.74 28.45 -19.32
N ALA A 44 -11.42 27.35 -19.56
CA ALA A 44 -11.26 26.54 -20.78
C ALA A 44 -11.54 27.35 -22.08
N ASN A 45 -12.33 28.43 -22.02
CA ASN A 45 -12.63 29.26 -23.19
C ASN A 45 -11.47 30.24 -23.54
N ALA A 46 -10.56 30.45 -22.61
CA ALA A 46 -9.38 31.31 -22.81
C ALA A 46 -8.15 30.53 -23.30
N LEU A 47 -8.24 29.20 -23.40
CA LEU A 47 -7.11 28.36 -23.78
C LEU A 47 -6.97 28.24 -25.30
N GLU A 48 -5.73 28.17 -25.74
CA GLU A 48 -5.38 27.89 -27.13
C GLU A 48 -5.05 26.39 -27.27
N ASP A 49 -5.66 25.73 -28.24
CA ASP A 49 -5.35 24.34 -28.58
C ASP A 49 -3.93 24.25 -29.16
N LYS A 50 -3.06 23.49 -28.49
CA LYS A 50 -1.64 23.31 -28.83
C LYS A 50 -1.31 21.90 -29.32
N GLY A 51 -2.27 20.98 -29.29
CA GLY A 51 -2.00 19.55 -29.54
C GLY A 51 -1.12 18.95 -28.47
N ASN A 52 -0.18 18.08 -28.85
CA ASN A 52 0.82 17.56 -27.92
C ASN A 52 2.04 18.49 -27.80
N LEU A 53 2.78 18.37 -26.68
CA LEU A 53 4.00 19.15 -26.40
C LEU A 53 5.16 18.20 -26.11
N VAL A 54 6.25 18.34 -26.85
CA VAL A 54 7.50 17.62 -26.59
C VAL A 54 8.59 18.62 -26.27
N VAL A 55 9.25 18.47 -25.13
CA VAL A 55 10.39 19.28 -24.68
C VAL A 55 11.59 18.35 -24.61
N ASP A 56 12.48 18.45 -25.58
CA ASP A 56 13.64 17.59 -25.75
C ASP A 56 14.93 18.42 -25.75
N SER A 57 15.70 18.31 -24.65
CA SER A 57 16.99 19.01 -24.52
C SER A 57 16.88 20.55 -24.58
N GLU A 58 15.74 21.13 -24.30
CA GLU A 58 15.49 22.58 -24.34
C GLU A 58 14.71 23.05 -23.10
N GLU A 59 14.68 24.37 -22.88
CA GLU A 59 13.85 24.98 -21.84
C GLU A 59 12.64 25.68 -22.46
N ILE A 60 11.43 25.29 -22.05
CA ILE A 60 10.16 25.90 -22.49
C ILE A 60 9.40 26.42 -21.29
N SER A 61 8.88 27.65 -21.41
CA SER A 61 7.87 28.20 -20.52
C SER A 61 6.57 28.37 -21.30
N ALA A 62 5.48 27.76 -20.83
CA ALA A 62 4.20 27.77 -21.51
C ALA A 62 3.06 28.01 -20.52
N GLU A 63 2.02 28.72 -20.96
CA GLU A 63 0.84 29.00 -20.17
C GLU A 63 -0.41 29.10 -21.05
N ASN A 64 -1.58 28.95 -20.40
CA ASN A 64 -2.88 29.12 -21.06
C ASN A 64 -3.07 28.22 -22.28
N GLY A 65 -2.54 26.99 -22.23
CA GLY A 65 -2.62 25.99 -23.31
C GLY A 65 -3.62 24.87 -23.02
N LEU A 66 -4.25 24.38 -24.08
CA LEU A 66 -4.91 23.08 -24.10
C LEU A 66 -3.99 22.08 -24.79
N TYR A 67 -3.45 21.12 -24.04
CA TYR A 67 -2.59 20.07 -24.57
C TYR A 67 -3.35 18.75 -24.62
N SER A 68 -3.21 18.01 -25.69
CA SER A 68 -3.92 16.74 -25.82
C SER A 68 -3.23 15.72 -26.71
N SER A 69 -3.43 14.45 -26.40
CA SER A 69 -3.16 13.35 -27.32
C SER A 69 -4.30 12.33 -27.29
N SER A 70 -4.67 11.84 -28.46
CA SER A 70 -5.62 10.74 -28.63
C SER A 70 -4.98 9.50 -29.26
N SER A 71 -3.67 9.55 -29.51
CA SER A 71 -2.93 8.42 -30.05
C SER A 71 -2.57 7.43 -28.94
N SER A 72 -2.55 6.13 -29.26
CA SER A 72 -1.98 5.11 -28.38
C SER A 72 -0.46 5.35 -28.21
N ASP A 73 0.04 5.10 -27.00
CA ASP A 73 1.47 5.15 -26.65
C ASP A 73 2.15 6.52 -26.90
N GLU A 74 1.36 7.59 -26.94
CA GLU A 74 1.81 8.97 -27.05
C GLU A 74 1.38 9.78 -25.83
N ASN A 75 2.28 10.56 -25.27
CA ASN A 75 1.99 11.47 -24.17
C ASN A 75 1.40 12.80 -24.69
N ALA A 76 0.48 13.42 -23.94
CA ALA A 76 0.02 14.76 -24.28
C ALA A 76 1.13 15.79 -24.01
N VAL A 77 1.95 15.55 -22.96
CA VAL A 77 3.17 16.33 -22.66
C VAL A 77 4.31 15.35 -22.38
N LEU A 78 5.44 15.54 -23.06
CA LEU A 78 6.67 14.75 -22.88
C LEU A 78 7.85 15.69 -22.61
N VAL A 79 8.55 15.50 -21.48
CA VAL A 79 9.79 16.23 -21.13
C VAL A 79 10.91 15.23 -21.00
N LYS A 80 11.97 15.35 -21.79
CA LYS A 80 13.04 14.36 -21.85
C LYS A 80 14.42 14.95 -22.16
N ASN A 81 15.46 14.12 -21.95
CA ASN A 81 16.84 14.44 -22.36
C ASN A 81 17.33 15.77 -21.80
N ASN A 82 17.23 15.99 -20.49
CA ASN A 82 17.54 17.26 -19.83
C ASN A 82 16.63 18.43 -20.27
N GLY A 83 15.46 18.16 -20.85
CA GLY A 83 14.45 19.17 -21.15
C GLY A 83 13.90 19.78 -19.87
N VAL A 84 13.55 21.05 -19.90
CA VAL A 84 12.94 21.77 -18.76
C VAL A 84 11.64 22.41 -19.22
N LEU A 85 10.53 22.03 -18.57
CA LEU A 85 9.21 22.62 -18.83
C LEU A 85 8.68 23.35 -17.61
N LYS A 86 8.31 24.62 -17.80
CA LYS A 86 7.49 25.38 -16.85
C LYS A 86 6.12 25.57 -17.46
N LEU A 87 5.07 24.97 -16.86
CA LEU A 87 3.71 24.95 -17.42
C LEU A 87 2.72 25.51 -16.41
N ALA A 88 1.90 26.47 -16.82
CA ALA A 88 0.92 27.07 -15.93
C ALA A 88 -0.45 27.27 -16.61
N ASN A 89 -1.51 27.39 -15.78
CA ASN A 89 -2.86 27.81 -16.21
C ASN A 89 -3.38 27.02 -17.43
N SER A 90 -3.23 25.71 -17.44
CA SER A 90 -3.46 24.89 -18.64
C SER A 90 -4.37 23.69 -18.37
N ILE A 91 -4.88 23.09 -19.43
CA ILE A 91 -5.62 21.83 -19.38
C ILE A 91 -4.87 20.78 -20.20
N ILE A 92 -4.80 19.56 -19.66
CA ILE A 92 -4.16 18.43 -20.33
C ILE A 92 -5.15 17.28 -20.41
N ASN A 93 -5.38 16.77 -21.59
CA ASN A 93 -6.30 15.66 -21.84
C ASN A 93 -5.60 14.52 -22.56
N LYS A 94 -5.76 13.31 -22.06
CA LYS A 94 -5.23 12.10 -22.68
C LYS A 94 -6.32 11.08 -22.91
N THR A 95 -6.41 10.63 -24.15
CA THR A 95 -7.26 9.50 -24.60
C THR A 95 -6.43 8.61 -25.52
N GLY A 96 -6.94 7.45 -25.90
CA GLY A 96 -6.18 6.46 -26.68
C GLY A 96 -5.46 5.49 -25.76
N ASP A 97 -5.98 4.27 -25.70
CA ASP A 97 -5.47 3.20 -24.84
C ASP A 97 -4.05 2.81 -25.22
N THR A 98 -3.25 2.38 -24.23
CA THR A 98 -1.95 1.80 -24.55
C THR A 98 -2.11 0.57 -25.44
N SER A 99 -1.24 0.43 -26.41
CA SER A 99 -1.17 -0.75 -27.29
C SER A 99 -0.28 -1.84 -26.69
N THR A 100 0.49 -1.52 -25.64
CA THR A 100 1.38 -2.47 -24.97
C THR A 100 0.62 -3.28 -23.93
N THR A 101 1.12 -4.47 -23.61
CA THR A 101 0.46 -5.40 -22.69
C THR A 101 0.88 -5.21 -21.24
N GLY A 102 1.70 -4.22 -20.90
CA GLY A 102 2.07 -4.01 -19.50
C GLY A 102 3.24 -3.09 -19.28
N ASP A 103 4.45 -3.60 -19.32
CA ASP A 103 5.66 -2.99 -18.78
C ASP A 103 5.94 -1.56 -19.25
N ASP A 104 5.73 -1.25 -20.52
CA ASP A 104 6.04 0.07 -21.05
C ASP A 104 5.17 1.18 -20.46
N ALA A 105 3.88 0.91 -20.26
CA ALA A 105 2.97 1.87 -19.64
C ALA A 105 3.13 1.90 -18.11
N ASP A 106 3.31 0.72 -17.49
CA ASP A 106 3.37 0.60 -16.04
C ASP A 106 4.71 1.09 -15.45
N PHE A 107 5.85 0.89 -16.14
CA PHE A 107 7.18 1.19 -15.60
C PHE A 107 7.94 2.32 -16.31
N TYR A 108 7.58 2.65 -17.55
CA TYR A 108 8.23 3.72 -18.31
C TYR A 108 7.30 4.89 -18.64
N GLY A 109 6.03 4.82 -18.24
CA GLY A 109 5.06 5.91 -18.36
C GLY A 109 4.64 6.23 -19.78
N ILE A 110 4.88 5.33 -20.73
CA ILE A 110 4.38 5.47 -22.10
C ILE A 110 2.85 5.55 -22.02
N ASN A 111 2.23 6.47 -22.75
CA ASN A 111 0.80 6.74 -22.73
C ASN A 111 0.28 7.61 -21.55
N SER A 112 1.11 8.05 -20.62
CA SER A 112 0.68 9.00 -19.56
C SER A 112 0.27 10.36 -20.14
N ALA A 113 -0.56 11.11 -19.42
CA ALA A 113 -0.88 12.47 -19.84
C ALA A 113 0.37 13.33 -19.86
N ILE A 114 1.18 13.27 -18.77
CA ILE A 114 2.51 13.86 -18.72
C ILE A 114 3.53 12.78 -18.43
N LEU A 115 4.59 12.70 -19.22
CA LEU A 115 5.78 11.91 -18.96
C LEU A 115 7.00 12.82 -18.83
N VAL A 116 7.73 12.66 -17.73
CA VAL A 116 9.05 13.28 -17.52
C VAL A 116 10.07 12.16 -17.40
N ASN A 117 11.06 12.12 -18.29
CA ASN A 117 12.09 11.07 -18.25
C ASN A 117 13.49 11.61 -18.58
N THR A 118 14.50 10.76 -18.42
CA THR A 118 15.90 11.01 -18.85
C THR A 118 16.43 12.39 -18.46
N ASN A 119 16.48 12.64 -17.15
CA ASN A 119 16.92 13.91 -16.57
C ASN A 119 16.03 15.13 -16.94
N GLY A 120 14.79 14.89 -17.34
CA GLY A 120 13.83 15.96 -17.55
C GLY A 120 13.43 16.63 -16.22
N SER A 121 13.03 17.91 -16.32
CA SER A 121 12.52 18.68 -15.19
C SER A 121 11.19 19.33 -15.54
N LEU A 122 10.19 19.18 -14.68
CA LEU A 122 8.85 19.76 -14.82
C LEU A 122 8.51 20.62 -13.62
N ASP A 123 8.20 21.90 -13.86
CA ASP A 123 7.52 22.78 -12.92
C ASP A 123 6.10 23.05 -13.44
N ILE A 124 5.07 22.59 -12.72
CA ILE A 124 3.68 22.71 -13.16
C ILE A 124 2.81 23.36 -12.09
N SER A 125 1.97 24.34 -12.49
CA SER A 125 1.10 25.02 -11.54
C SER A 125 -0.25 25.39 -12.15
N ASN A 126 -1.31 25.27 -11.33
CA ASN A 126 -2.68 25.64 -11.71
C ASN A 126 -3.13 24.94 -13.01
N VAL A 127 -3.09 23.61 -13.03
CA VAL A 127 -3.38 22.77 -14.20
C VAL A 127 -4.42 21.71 -13.86
N LYS A 128 -5.29 21.43 -14.85
CA LYS A 128 -6.21 20.27 -14.82
C LYS A 128 -5.75 19.20 -15.78
N ILE A 129 -5.68 17.97 -15.27
CA ILE A 129 -5.27 16.79 -16.05
C ILE A 129 -6.42 15.78 -16.05
N THR A 130 -6.81 15.33 -17.22
CA THR A 130 -7.84 14.30 -17.37
C THR A 130 -7.32 13.18 -18.27
N THR A 131 -7.40 11.94 -17.80
CA THR A 131 -7.14 10.77 -18.64
C THR A 131 -8.38 9.88 -18.73
N ASN A 132 -8.68 9.42 -19.93
CA ASN A 132 -9.75 8.48 -20.18
C ASN A 132 -9.28 7.41 -21.19
N SER A 133 -8.26 6.69 -20.78
CA SER A 133 -7.64 5.62 -21.56
C SER A 133 -6.83 4.70 -20.65
N LYS A 134 -6.78 3.42 -21.00
CA LYS A 134 -6.05 2.41 -20.24
C LYS A 134 -4.54 2.69 -20.28
N GLY A 135 -3.88 2.56 -19.12
CA GLY A 135 -2.44 2.79 -18.98
C GLY A 135 -2.04 4.26 -19.10
N SER A 136 -2.96 5.19 -18.80
CA SER A 136 -2.71 6.64 -18.89
C SER A 136 -2.65 7.27 -17.52
N ASN A 137 -1.46 7.27 -16.91
CA ASN A 137 -1.23 7.96 -15.65
C ASN A 137 -1.41 9.48 -15.80
N GLY A 138 -1.74 10.17 -14.72
CA GLY A 138 -1.81 11.63 -14.71
C GLY A 138 -0.45 12.26 -14.99
N ILE A 139 0.49 12.07 -14.06
CA ILE A 139 1.90 12.47 -14.20
C ILE A 139 2.78 11.29 -13.84
N PHE A 140 3.69 10.95 -14.76
CA PHE A 140 4.66 9.89 -14.61
C PHE A 140 6.08 10.46 -14.68
N VAL A 141 6.92 10.10 -13.70
CA VAL A 141 8.31 10.56 -13.63
C VAL A 141 9.24 9.35 -13.52
N THR A 142 10.15 9.21 -14.46
CA THR A 142 11.08 8.08 -14.49
C THR A 142 12.47 8.51 -14.93
N ASN A 143 13.51 8.05 -14.29
CA ASN A 143 14.87 8.29 -14.75
C ASN A 143 15.39 7.15 -15.64
N ALA A 144 14.51 6.51 -16.40
CA ALA A 144 14.82 5.45 -17.34
C ALA A 144 14.52 5.87 -18.78
N GLU A 145 15.25 5.31 -19.72
CA GLU A 145 14.86 5.34 -21.14
C GLU A 145 13.84 4.23 -21.38
N SER A 146 12.77 4.56 -22.11
CA SER A 146 11.89 3.51 -22.62
C SER A 146 12.71 2.61 -23.54
N SER A 147 12.80 1.33 -23.22
CA SER A 147 13.45 0.37 -24.11
C SER A 147 12.62 0.25 -25.39
N GLY A 148 12.96 1.04 -26.39
CA GLY A 148 12.47 0.81 -27.75
C GLY A 148 12.80 -0.63 -28.13
N SER A 149 11.80 -1.53 -27.99
CA SER A 149 11.78 -2.93 -28.37
C SER A 149 13.15 -3.61 -28.51
N SER A 150 13.79 -3.95 -27.43
CA SER A 150 14.67 -5.09 -27.41
C SER A 150 13.88 -6.25 -26.80
N SER A 151 13.35 -7.12 -27.67
CA SER A 151 12.81 -8.40 -27.27
C SER A 151 13.93 -9.27 -26.71
N SER A 152 14.30 -9.08 -25.47
CA SER A 152 15.02 -10.10 -24.72
C SER A 152 13.97 -11.11 -24.27
N ASN A 153 13.87 -12.23 -24.99
CA ASN A 153 13.21 -13.43 -24.56
C ASN A 153 13.89 -13.93 -23.27
N VAL A 154 13.54 -13.37 -22.12
CA VAL A 154 13.72 -14.06 -20.86
C VAL A 154 12.57 -15.07 -20.82
N ALA A 155 12.90 -16.32 -21.09
CA ALA A 155 12.00 -17.43 -20.88
C ALA A 155 11.65 -17.46 -19.40
N LEU A 156 10.46 -16.98 -19.06
CA LEU A 156 9.85 -17.19 -17.74
C LEU A 156 9.66 -18.68 -17.58
N ASP A 157 10.46 -19.28 -16.71
CA ASP A 157 10.23 -20.64 -16.24
C ASP A 157 8.90 -20.62 -15.47
N GLY A 158 7.94 -21.43 -15.96
CA GLY A 158 6.53 -21.28 -15.66
C GLY A 158 6.15 -21.53 -14.21
N ASN A 159 6.06 -20.51 -13.42
CA ASN A 159 5.22 -20.44 -12.22
C ASN A 159 4.93 -18.99 -11.77
N GLY A 160 5.09 -17.99 -12.64
CA GLY A 160 4.61 -16.65 -12.38
C GLY A 160 3.10 -16.57 -12.63
N LEU A 161 2.33 -16.17 -11.65
CA LEU A 161 0.90 -15.94 -11.76
C LEU A 161 0.64 -14.81 -12.76
N ALA A 162 0.32 -15.16 -13.99
CA ALA A 162 -0.12 -14.21 -14.99
C ALA A 162 -1.44 -13.59 -14.56
N GLU A 163 -1.53 -12.28 -14.54
CA GLU A 163 -2.80 -11.58 -14.48
C GLU A 163 -3.67 -12.05 -15.66
N SER A 164 -4.75 -12.77 -15.37
CA SER A 164 -5.71 -13.17 -16.40
C SER A 164 -6.52 -11.96 -16.85
N SER A 165 -6.11 -11.34 -17.93
CA SER A 165 -6.96 -10.43 -18.67
C SER A 165 -8.14 -11.22 -19.25
N SER A 166 -9.35 -11.03 -18.73
CA SER A 166 -10.57 -11.51 -19.34
C SER A 166 -10.87 -10.71 -20.62
N GLY A 167 -10.32 -11.16 -21.72
CA GLY A 167 -10.72 -10.71 -23.04
C GLY A 167 -12.04 -11.39 -23.43
N SER A 168 -13.09 -10.63 -23.63
CA SER A 168 -14.31 -11.08 -24.27
C SER A 168 -14.04 -11.31 -25.76
N GLY A 169 -13.89 -12.54 -26.16
CA GLY A 169 -13.82 -12.96 -27.56
C GLY A 169 -15.05 -13.78 -27.94
N SER A 170 -15.71 -13.33 -28.96
CA SER A 170 -16.91 -13.88 -29.55
C SER A 170 -16.74 -15.31 -30.07
N ASP A 171 -17.81 -16.06 -29.95
CA ASP A 171 -18.12 -17.39 -30.51
C ASP A 171 -17.55 -17.71 -31.89
N SER A 172 -16.97 -18.91 -32.02
CA SER A 172 -17.25 -19.79 -33.11
C SER A 172 -17.01 -21.25 -32.75
N SER A 173 -18.07 -22.00 -32.88
CA SER A 173 -18.24 -23.44 -32.68
C SER A 173 -17.28 -24.30 -33.51
N ASN A 174 -16.57 -25.25 -32.89
CA ASN A 174 -16.47 -26.59 -33.53
C ASN A 174 -16.20 -27.67 -32.48
N GLY A 175 -17.02 -28.72 -32.53
CA GLY A 175 -17.00 -29.83 -31.60
C GLY A 175 -15.84 -30.79 -31.80
N GLY A 176 -15.27 -31.25 -30.68
CA GLY A 176 -14.32 -32.34 -30.62
C GLY A 176 -14.39 -33.02 -29.25
N THR A 177 -14.77 -34.29 -29.25
CA THR A 177 -14.98 -35.18 -28.12
C THR A 177 -13.70 -35.40 -27.31
N PRO A 178 -13.75 -35.52 -25.96
CA PRO A 178 -12.58 -35.79 -25.14
C PRO A 178 -12.26 -37.31 -25.11
N PRO A 179 -11.01 -37.72 -25.05
CA PRO A 179 -10.65 -39.11 -24.85
C PRO A 179 -10.68 -39.52 -23.37
N SER A 180 -11.15 -40.72 -23.14
CA SER A 180 -11.37 -41.40 -21.88
C SER A 180 -10.09 -41.80 -21.17
N MET A 181 -10.11 -41.74 -19.81
CA MET A 181 -9.08 -42.30 -18.90
C MET A 181 -8.96 -43.80 -18.98
N PRO A 182 -7.78 -44.38 -18.77
CA PRO A 182 -7.64 -45.78 -18.43
C PRO A 182 -7.58 -46.02 -16.93
N SER A 183 -8.23 -47.09 -16.51
CA SER A 183 -8.43 -47.58 -15.16
C SER A 183 -7.19 -48.25 -14.55
N SER A 184 -7.14 -48.12 -13.23
CA SER A 184 -6.42 -48.89 -12.19
C SER A 184 -5.77 -50.23 -12.57
N GLY A 185 -4.52 -50.39 -12.13
CA GLY A 185 -3.85 -51.67 -11.96
C GLY A 185 -3.01 -51.69 -10.68
N THR A 186 -3.39 -52.57 -9.77
CA THR A 186 -2.70 -52.91 -8.53
C THR A 186 -1.47 -53.77 -8.81
N GLY A 187 -0.36 -53.49 -8.09
CA GLY A 187 0.80 -54.37 -8.07
C GLY A 187 1.79 -53.98 -6.98
N SER A 188 1.80 -54.73 -5.91
CA SER A 188 2.81 -54.75 -4.85
C SER A 188 4.13 -55.34 -5.38
N ASP A 189 5.26 -54.77 -4.97
CA ASP A 189 6.38 -55.57 -4.46
C ASP A 189 7.49 -54.68 -3.86
N GLY A 190 8.06 -55.19 -2.77
CA GLY A 190 9.04 -54.53 -1.94
C GLY A 190 10.46 -54.57 -2.50
N GLY A 191 11.26 -53.61 -2.12
CA GLY A 191 12.68 -53.54 -2.38
C GLY A 191 13.38 -52.58 -1.43
N THR A 192 14.28 -53.16 -0.65
CA THR A 192 15.17 -52.55 0.36
C THR A 192 16.05 -51.43 -0.20
N PRO A 193 16.42 -50.43 0.62
CA PRO A 193 17.33 -49.36 0.19
C PRO A 193 18.81 -49.79 0.28
N PRO A 194 19.68 -49.31 -0.60
CA PRO A 194 21.11 -49.46 -0.44
C PRO A 194 21.75 -48.32 0.35
N GLU A 195 22.81 -48.72 1.05
CA GLU A 195 23.62 -47.94 1.98
C GLU A 195 24.37 -46.76 1.36
N MET A 196 24.64 -45.78 2.21
CA MET A 196 25.51 -44.62 1.95
C MET A 196 26.97 -45.05 1.73
N SER A 197 27.61 -44.44 0.77
CA SER A 197 29.07 -44.34 0.75
C SER A 197 29.48 -42.87 0.74
N ASP A 198 30.23 -42.49 1.77
CA ASP A 198 30.92 -41.21 1.89
C ASP A 198 31.91 -41.01 0.73
N SER A 199 31.84 -39.86 0.09
CA SER A 199 33.02 -39.25 -0.53
C SER A 199 32.98 -37.75 -0.41
N ASN A 200 33.93 -37.27 0.33
CA ASN A 200 34.32 -35.90 0.59
C ASN A 200 34.77 -35.22 -0.71
N GLY A 201 34.32 -34.01 -0.95
CA GLY A 201 34.83 -33.20 -2.07
C GLY A 201 34.12 -31.86 -2.28
N GLY A 202 34.68 -30.82 -1.67
CA GLY A 202 34.77 -29.48 -2.26
C GLY A 202 33.48 -28.70 -2.51
N SER A 203 33.16 -27.87 -1.55
CA SER A 203 32.58 -26.53 -1.64
C SER A 203 32.68 -25.91 -3.03
N GLU A 204 31.55 -25.48 -3.57
CA GLU A 204 31.40 -24.07 -4.01
C GLU A 204 29.95 -23.69 -3.83
N GLY A 205 29.73 -22.61 -3.08
CA GLY A 205 28.41 -22.03 -2.81
C GLY A 205 27.73 -21.64 -4.11
N GLY A 206 26.62 -22.26 -4.39
CA GLY A 206 25.66 -21.73 -5.33
C GLY A 206 25.06 -20.47 -4.69
N ASP A 207 25.56 -19.35 -5.14
CA ASP A 207 24.97 -18.04 -4.92
C ASP A 207 23.56 -18.10 -5.52
N SER A 208 22.54 -18.18 -4.67
CA SER A 208 21.18 -17.87 -5.09
C SER A 208 21.18 -16.36 -5.32
N SER A 209 21.58 -15.94 -6.52
CA SER A 209 21.36 -14.60 -6.98
C SER A 209 19.85 -14.34 -6.93
N SER A 210 19.39 -13.71 -5.85
CA SER A 210 18.17 -12.94 -5.87
C SER A 210 18.26 -12.05 -7.11
N MET A 211 17.33 -12.18 -8.05
CA MET A 211 17.19 -11.18 -9.10
C MET A 211 16.72 -9.91 -8.39
N ALA A 212 17.68 -9.07 -7.99
CA ALA A 212 17.41 -7.73 -7.59
C ALA A 212 16.72 -7.05 -8.77
N ALA A 213 15.62 -6.32 -8.49
CA ALA A 213 15.07 -5.37 -9.44
C ALA A 213 16.23 -4.43 -9.80
N SER A 214 16.90 -4.69 -10.92
CA SER A 214 18.14 -4.00 -11.21
C SER A 214 17.81 -2.59 -11.67
N ASN A 215 18.41 -1.57 -11.06
CA ASN A 215 18.49 -0.19 -11.58
C ASN A 215 19.25 -0.12 -12.92
N GLN A 216 19.27 -1.20 -13.70
CA GLN A 216 20.04 -1.27 -14.95
C GLN A 216 19.48 -0.35 -16.04
N ASP A 217 18.23 0.07 -15.91
CA ASP A 217 17.57 0.93 -16.91
C ASP A 217 17.61 2.42 -16.55
N SER A 218 18.07 2.78 -15.34
CA SER A 218 18.20 4.18 -14.93
C SER A 218 19.41 4.84 -15.58
N VAL A 219 19.25 6.10 -15.99
CA VAL A 219 20.34 6.94 -16.46
C VAL A 219 20.95 7.75 -15.32
N ASP A 220 22.20 8.18 -15.47
CA ASP A 220 22.83 9.09 -14.50
C ASP A 220 22.12 10.44 -14.47
N GLY A 221 21.86 10.98 -13.28
CA GLY A 221 21.24 12.28 -13.08
C GLY A 221 19.92 12.21 -12.32
N THR A 222 19.12 13.28 -12.40
CA THR A 222 17.86 13.42 -11.67
C THR A 222 16.73 13.78 -12.62
N THR A 223 15.64 13.03 -12.56
CA THR A 223 14.38 13.35 -13.24
C THR A 223 13.37 13.77 -12.18
N GLU A 224 12.80 14.97 -12.30
CA GLU A 224 12.01 15.56 -11.22
C GLU A 224 10.78 16.31 -11.76
N ALA A 225 9.67 16.24 -11.01
CA ALA A 225 8.50 17.07 -11.22
C ALA A 225 8.11 17.80 -9.92
N ASN A 226 7.98 19.12 -10.02
CA ASN A 226 7.45 20.00 -8.97
C ASN A 226 6.03 20.44 -9.37
N ILE A 227 5.05 20.08 -8.54
CA ILE A 227 3.62 20.15 -8.85
C ILE A 227 2.92 21.00 -7.78
N GLU A 228 2.27 22.08 -8.19
CA GLU A 228 1.52 22.93 -7.27
C GLU A 228 0.13 23.29 -7.84
N ASN A 229 -0.91 23.13 -7.02
CA ASN A 229 -2.29 23.45 -7.41
C ASN A 229 -2.72 22.71 -8.69
N VAL A 230 -2.69 21.37 -8.66
CA VAL A 230 -3.05 20.52 -9.81
C VAL A 230 -4.21 19.61 -9.46
N GLU A 231 -5.18 19.49 -10.36
CA GLU A 231 -6.29 18.54 -10.29
C GLU A 231 -6.05 17.44 -11.32
N ILE A 232 -6.06 16.18 -10.88
CA ILE A 232 -5.86 15.00 -11.72
C ILE A 232 -7.09 14.11 -11.60
N THR A 233 -7.69 13.74 -12.73
CA THR A 233 -8.75 12.73 -12.76
C THR A 233 -8.43 11.67 -13.81
N THR A 234 -8.37 10.41 -13.37
CA THR A 234 -8.18 9.26 -14.27
C THR A 234 -9.42 8.37 -14.25
N TYR A 235 -9.83 7.85 -15.40
CA TYR A 235 -11.08 7.10 -15.54
C TYR A 235 -10.91 5.62 -15.88
N SER A 236 -9.77 5.21 -16.40
CA SER A 236 -9.55 3.87 -16.92
C SER A 236 -8.57 3.07 -16.08
N ASP A 237 -8.52 1.76 -16.29
CA ASP A 237 -7.63 0.85 -15.58
C ASP A 237 -6.15 1.16 -15.83
N LYS A 238 -5.29 0.82 -14.87
CA LYS A 238 -3.83 1.05 -14.91
C LYS A 238 -3.46 2.51 -15.16
N SER A 239 -4.22 3.44 -14.59
CA SER A 239 -4.08 4.87 -14.78
C SER A 239 -4.00 5.56 -13.42
N ARG A 240 -2.79 5.59 -12.87
CA ARG A 240 -2.48 6.16 -11.55
C ARG A 240 -2.55 7.69 -11.58
N GLY A 241 -2.62 8.32 -10.42
CA GLY A 241 -2.58 9.78 -10.32
C GLY A 241 -1.17 10.31 -10.56
N LEU A 242 -0.29 10.10 -9.58
CA LEU A 242 1.15 10.38 -9.64
C LEU A 242 1.91 9.07 -9.53
N ASP A 243 2.90 8.88 -10.37
CA ASP A 243 3.70 7.66 -10.40
C ASP A 243 5.17 7.96 -10.66
N ALA A 244 6.07 7.37 -9.86
CA ALA A 244 7.50 7.56 -9.98
C ALA A 244 8.24 6.21 -10.02
N THR A 245 9.14 6.04 -10.99
CA THR A 245 9.95 4.83 -11.17
C THR A 245 11.42 5.17 -11.41
N TYR A 246 12.30 4.20 -11.25
CA TYR A 246 13.74 4.32 -11.58
C TYR A 246 14.37 5.62 -11.06
N ASN A 247 14.25 5.88 -9.75
CA ASN A 247 14.74 7.09 -9.09
C ASN A 247 14.10 8.41 -9.61
N GLY A 248 12.93 8.37 -10.23
CA GLY A 248 12.15 9.56 -10.52
C GLY A 248 11.64 10.19 -9.22
N ILE A 249 11.57 11.53 -9.17
CA ILE A 249 11.17 12.29 -7.98
C ILE A 249 9.95 13.15 -8.29
N ILE A 250 8.92 13.05 -7.47
CA ILE A 250 7.72 13.91 -7.53
C ILE A 250 7.58 14.68 -6.23
N ASN A 251 7.55 16.01 -6.30
CA ASN A 251 7.21 16.91 -5.22
C ASN A 251 5.86 17.57 -5.52
N ALA A 252 4.81 17.25 -4.77
CA ALA A 252 3.47 17.75 -5.02
C ALA A 252 2.87 18.47 -3.80
N LYS A 253 2.20 19.58 -4.08
CA LYS A 253 1.55 20.39 -3.06
C LYS A 253 0.22 20.92 -3.55
N ASN A 254 -0.80 20.88 -2.69
CA ASN A 254 -2.16 21.33 -3.01
C ASN A 254 -2.71 20.62 -4.25
N VAL A 255 -2.59 19.29 -4.33
CA VAL A 255 -3.13 18.50 -5.43
C VAL A 255 -4.44 17.83 -5.04
N ILE A 256 -5.33 17.69 -6.01
CA ILE A 256 -6.56 16.90 -5.89
C ILE A 256 -6.45 15.76 -6.90
N ILE A 257 -6.46 14.52 -6.42
CA ILE A 257 -6.34 13.34 -7.27
C ILE A 257 -7.57 12.47 -7.10
N ASN A 258 -8.21 12.14 -8.22
CA ASN A 258 -9.36 11.24 -8.28
C ASN A 258 -9.10 10.15 -9.31
N THR A 259 -8.93 8.90 -8.89
CA THR A 259 -8.79 7.75 -9.79
C THR A 259 -10.02 6.86 -9.75
N ASN A 260 -10.37 6.22 -10.86
CA ASN A 260 -11.58 5.42 -10.99
C ASN A 260 -11.38 3.98 -11.47
N GLY A 261 -10.24 3.67 -12.09
CA GLY A 261 -9.96 2.36 -12.66
C GLY A 261 -9.45 1.32 -11.66
N GLN A 262 -9.18 0.11 -12.14
CA GLN A 262 -8.45 -0.92 -11.40
C GLN A 262 -6.94 -0.67 -11.50
N SER A 263 -6.20 -1.02 -10.44
CA SER A 263 -4.75 -0.79 -10.35
C SER A 263 -4.36 0.67 -10.58
N CYS A 264 -5.11 1.59 -9.94
CA CYS A 264 -5.04 3.03 -10.12
C CYS A 264 -4.85 3.73 -8.77
N ALA A 265 -3.71 3.52 -8.11
CA ALA A 265 -3.39 4.25 -6.89
C ALA A 265 -3.39 5.78 -7.16
N ALA A 266 -3.71 6.58 -6.14
CA ALA A 266 -3.55 8.03 -6.26
C ALA A 266 -2.08 8.41 -6.30
N LEU A 267 -1.27 7.79 -5.44
CA LEU A 267 0.19 7.92 -5.39
C LEU A 267 0.81 6.54 -5.58
N ALA A 268 1.74 6.42 -6.49
CA ALA A 268 2.48 5.20 -6.73
C ALA A 268 3.97 5.44 -6.87
N THR A 269 4.73 4.46 -6.44
CA THR A 269 6.07 4.17 -6.95
C THR A 269 6.04 2.76 -7.49
N ASP A 270 6.68 2.55 -8.61
CA ASP A 270 6.76 1.23 -9.22
C ASP A 270 8.23 0.83 -9.41
N ARG A 271 8.55 -0.12 -10.25
CA ARG A 271 9.89 -0.69 -10.42
C ARG A 271 11.03 0.35 -10.39
N GLY A 272 12.13 0.05 -9.68
CA GLY A 272 13.34 0.88 -9.65
C GLY A 272 13.29 2.04 -8.64
N GLU A 273 12.43 1.99 -7.63
CA GLU A 273 12.48 2.82 -6.43
C GLU A 273 12.37 4.33 -6.69
N GLY A 274 11.19 4.82 -7.08
CA GLY A 274 10.91 6.26 -7.16
C GLY A 274 10.63 6.90 -5.80
N GLU A 275 10.55 8.22 -5.79
CA GLU A 275 10.19 9.04 -4.63
C GLU A 275 8.98 9.92 -4.91
N VAL A 276 7.97 9.92 -4.02
CA VAL A 276 6.80 10.80 -4.13
C VAL A 276 6.56 11.52 -2.80
N HIS A 277 6.62 12.84 -2.82
CA HIS A 277 6.41 13.70 -1.66
C HIS A 277 5.19 14.58 -1.86
N VAL A 278 4.15 14.40 -1.01
CA VAL A 278 2.88 15.11 -1.16
C VAL A 278 2.50 15.86 0.10
N THR A 279 2.04 17.10 -0.07
CA THR A 279 1.57 17.92 1.05
C THR A 279 0.26 18.64 0.74
N ASN A 280 -0.58 18.85 1.78
CA ASN A 280 -1.81 19.64 1.72
C ASN A 280 -2.77 19.20 0.60
N SER A 281 -3.03 17.91 0.45
CA SER A 281 -3.65 17.35 -0.75
C SER A 281 -4.87 16.50 -0.43
N GLU A 282 -5.69 16.24 -1.46
CA GLU A 282 -6.84 15.35 -1.39
C GLU A 282 -6.62 14.18 -2.38
N LEU A 283 -6.68 12.93 -1.87
CA LEU A 283 -6.27 11.73 -2.58
C LEU A 283 -7.40 10.69 -2.57
N ASN A 284 -8.10 10.53 -3.67
CA ASN A 284 -9.24 9.62 -3.76
C ASN A 284 -9.06 8.55 -4.83
N THR A 285 -9.40 7.31 -4.50
CA THR A 285 -9.36 6.19 -5.45
C THR A 285 -10.67 5.41 -5.50
N GLY A 286 -11.00 4.84 -6.66
CA GLY A 286 -12.26 4.12 -6.85
C GLY A 286 -13.49 5.01 -6.68
N VAL A 287 -13.41 6.29 -7.02
CA VAL A 287 -14.43 7.31 -6.74
C VAL A 287 -15.81 6.94 -7.30
N SER A 288 -15.86 6.28 -8.44
CA SER A 288 -17.13 5.80 -9.03
C SER A 288 -17.74 4.62 -8.26
N LYS A 289 -17.01 3.97 -7.35
CA LYS A 289 -17.39 2.72 -6.66
C LYS A 289 -17.73 1.53 -7.59
N GLN A 290 -17.53 1.67 -8.89
CA GLN A 290 -17.77 0.61 -9.89
C GLN A 290 -16.50 -0.14 -10.24
N SER A 291 -15.37 0.49 -10.04
CA SER A 291 -14.03 0.00 -10.27
C SER A 291 -13.13 0.53 -9.15
N GLY A 292 -11.89 0.07 -9.05
CA GLY A 292 -10.96 0.53 -8.00
C GLY A 292 -10.32 -0.64 -7.25
N ARG A 293 -10.54 -1.86 -7.71
CA ARG A 293 -9.82 -3.04 -7.19
C ARG A 293 -8.32 -2.87 -7.41
N GLY A 294 -7.54 -3.14 -6.37
CA GLY A 294 -6.09 -2.93 -6.41
C GLY A 294 -5.67 -1.46 -6.56
N SER A 295 -6.54 -0.52 -6.13
CA SER A 295 -6.30 0.91 -6.20
C SER A 295 -6.26 1.51 -4.78
N PRO A 296 -5.20 1.25 -3.99
CA PRO A 296 -5.03 1.90 -2.70
C PRO A 296 -4.85 3.42 -2.90
N ILE A 297 -4.95 4.20 -1.83
CA ILE A 297 -4.55 5.61 -1.90
C ILE A 297 -3.07 5.67 -2.25
N ILE A 298 -2.24 4.86 -1.56
CA ILE A 298 -0.78 4.87 -1.69
C ILE A 298 -0.29 3.45 -1.97
N TYR A 299 0.46 3.27 -3.06
CA TYR A 299 1.16 2.03 -3.39
C TYR A 299 2.66 2.29 -3.50
N SER A 300 3.46 1.65 -2.66
CA SER A 300 4.90 1.92 -2.59
C SER A 300 5.75 0.70 -2.88
N THR A 301 6.54 0.79 -3.95
CA THR A 301 7.76 0.02 -4.20
C THR A 301 8.99 0.93 -4.22
N GLY A 302 8.93 2.07 -3.52
CA GLY A 302 9.95 3.08 -3.33
C GLY A 302 9.73 3.83 -2.02
N ASN A 303 9.80 5.16 -2.03
CA ASN A 303 9.59 5.98 -0.85
C ASN A 303 8.48 7.00 -1.08
N ILE A 304 7.42 6.94 -0.28
CA ILE A 304 6.31 7.90 -0.38
C ILE A 304 6.11 8.60 0.96
N THR A 305 6.10 9.93 0.94
CA THR A 305 5.77 10.75 2.11
C THR A 305 4.53 11.60 1.86
N VAL A 306 3.60 11.60 2.80
CA VAL A 306 2.36 12.38 2.72
C VAL A 306 2.16 13.18 4.00
N ALA A 307 1.93 14.48 3.87
CA ALA A 307 1.70 15.33 5.03
C ALA A 307 0.48 16.24 4.85
N ASN A 308 -0.23 16.54 5.95
CA ASN A 308 -1.36 17.48 5.99
C ASN A 308 -2.42 17.18 4.90
N SER A 309 -2.73 15.90 4.67
CA SER A 309 -3.55 15.49 3.52
C SER A 309 -4.71 14.60 3.96
N ILE A 310 -5.74 14.58 3.15
CA ILE A 310 -6.91 13.72 3.34
C ILE A 310 -7.07 12.80 2.14
N GLY A 311 -7.78 11.67 2.33
CA GLY A 311 -8.02 10.79 1.20
C GLY A 311 -8.95 9.62 1.50
N THR A 312 -9.54 9.09 0.44
CA THR A 312 -10.44 7.94 0.56
C THR A 312 -10.23 6.94 -0.57
N ALA A 313 -9.93 5.69 -0.20
CA ALA A 313 -10.03 4.56 -1.11
C ALA A 313 -11.42 3.94 -1.00
N TYR A 314 -12.30 4.23 -1.94
CA TYR A 314 -13.68 3.77 -1.89
C TYR A 314 -13.88 2.27 -2.16
N VAL A 315 -12.83 1.57 -2.56
CA VAL A 315 -12.86 0.13 -2.86
C VAL A 315 -11.68 -0.62 -2.24
N SER A 316 -10.49 -0.05 -2.20
CA SER A 316 -9.23 -0.71 -1.87
C SER A 316 -8.68 -0.29 -0.48
N GLN A 317 -7.37 -0.34 -0.27
CA GLN A 317 -6.66 -0.09 0.98
C GLN A 317 -6.28 1.40 1.13
N ILE A 318 -5.94 1.81 2.36
CA ILE A 318 -5.25 3.09 2.60
C ILE A 318 -3.87 3.05 1.93
N ALA A 319 -3.11 2.00 2.23
CA ALA A 319 -1.72 1.90 1.79
C ALA A 319 -1.32 0.44 1.54
N CYS A 320 -0.49 0.25 0.51
CA CYS A 320 0.22 -1.01 0.26
C CYS A 320 1.71 -0.73 0.16
N ILE A 321 2.53 -1.54 0.84
CA ILE A 321 3.99 -1.49 0.73
C ILE A 321 4.50 -2.84 0.27
N GLU A 322 5.29 -2.85 -0.79
CA GLU A 322 5.94 -4.04 -1.29
C GLU A 322 7.46 -3.94 -1.14
N GLY A 323 8.09 -4.99 -0.58
CA GLY A 323 9.55 -5.08 -0.44
C GLY A 323 10.15 -4.12 0.58
N LYS A 324 11.42 -3.74 0.40
CA LYS A 324 12.22 -2.90 1.32
C LYS A 324 11.80 -1.42 1.40
N ASN A 325 10.63 -1.07 0.97
CA ASN A 325 10.17 0.27 0.69
C ASN A 325 9.43 0.94 1.86
N SER A 326 9.05 2.21 1.70
CA SER A 326 8.49 2.96 2.81
C SER A 326 7.30 3.85 2.45
N ILE A 327 6.43 4.04 3.47
CA ILE A 327 5.40 5.08 3.50
C ILE A 327 5.50 5.82 4.84
N GLU A 328 5.55 7.15 4.78
CA GLU A 328 5.49 8.01 5.96
C GLU A 328 4.30 8.97 5.86
N LEU A 329 3.43 8.96 6.87
CA LEU A 329 2.25 9.81 7.01
C LEU A 329 2.43 10.77 8.19
N SER A 330 2.11 12.05 7.99
CA SER A 330 2.15 13.06 9.05
C SER A 330 0.95 14.00 8.96
N ASN A 331 0.15 14.07 10.03
CA ASN A 331 -1.07 14.88 10.08
C ASN A 331 -2.00 14.60 8.89
N CYS A 332 -2.33 13.32 8.67
CA CYS A 332 -3.20 12.86 7.59
C CYS A 332 -4.50 12.27 8.13
N ASP A 333 -5.59 12.36 7.35
CA ASP A 333 -6.85 11.67 7.60
C ASP A 333 -7.18 10.81 6.36
N LEU A 334 -6.91 9.51 6.45
CA LEU A 334 -7.03 8.59 5.34
C LEU A 334 -8.02 7.48 5.69
N SER A 335 -8.98 7.26 4.79
CA SER A 335 -10.01 6.24 4.96
C SER A 335 -10.02 5.25 3.79
N ALA A 336 -10.42 4.00 4.05
CA ALA A 336 -10.46 2.98 3.03
C ALA A 336 -11.62 2.00 3.22
N ALA A 337 -12.13 1.45 2.13
CA ALA A 337 -13.06 0.32 2.21
C ALA A 337 -12.35 -1.00 2.58
N ALA A 338 -11.03 -1.06 2.50
CA ALA A 338 -10.18 -2.24 2.75
C ALA A 338 -10.56 -3.47 1.90
N GLY A 339 -11.32 -3.27 0.84
CA GLY A 339 -11.76 -4.30 -0.10
C GLY A 339 -10.74 -4.52 -1.22
N GLY A 340 -11.19 -5.05 -2.34
CA GLY A 340 -10.33 -5.30 -3.49
C GLY A 340 -9.59 -6.61 -3.40
N ASN A 341 -10.25 -7.59 -2.79
CA ASN A 341 -9.77 -8.97 -2.67
C ASN A 341 -9.23 -9.48 -3.99
N ARG A 342 -7.98 -9.87 -4.02
CA ARG A 342 -7.50 -10.69 -5.13
C ARG A 342 -8.19 -12.04 -5.04
N GLN A 343 -8.84 -12.44 -6.12
CA GLN A 343 -9.23 -13.83 -6.28
C GLN A 343 -8.00 -14.59 -6.75
N ASP A 344 -7.46 -15.43 -5.88
CA ASP A 344 -6.55 -16.47 -6.29
C ASP A 344 -7.25 -17.80 -6.05
N ASN A 345 -7.36 -18.62 -7.08
CA ASN A 345 -8.04 -19.93 -7.07
C ASN A 345 -9.49 -19.91 -6.54
N GLY A 346 -10.16 -18.77 -6.56
CA GLY A 346 -11.54 -18.60 -6.08
C GLY A 346 -11.65 -18.24 -4.60
N ASP A 347 -10.56 -18.11 -3.89
CA ASP A 347 -10.56 -17.64 -2.51
C ASP A 347 -10.50 -16.11 -2.45
N TYR A 348 -11.20 -15.53 -1.47
CA TYR A 348 -11.11 -14.11 -1.15
C TYR A 348 -10.11 -13.92 -0.03
N VAL A 349 -9.24 -12.93 -0.15
CA VAL A 349 -8.29 -12.53 0.89
C VAL A 349 -8.56 -11.10 1.32
N ASP A 350 -8.82 -10.89 2.59
CA ASP A 350 -8.94 -9.57 3.18
C ASP A 350 -7.54 -8.99 3.39
N LEU A 351 -7.23 -7.91 2.67
CA LEU A 351 -5.89 -7.32 2.69
C LEU A 351 -5.69 -6.30 3.83
N GLY A 352 -6.75 -5.92 4.52
CA GLY A 352 -6.68 -4.97 5.63
C GLY A 352 -6.69 -3.49 5.20
N GLY A 353 -6.63 -2.60 6.18
CA GLY A 353 -6.53 -1.15 5.97
C GLY A 353 -5.18 -0.76 5.39
N VAL A 354 -4.10 -1.27 5.97
CA VAL A 354 -2.71 -1.15 5.49
C VAL A 354 -2.15 -2.54 5.26
N PHE A 355 -1.64 -2.79 4.06
CA PHE A 355 -1.12 -4.08 3.63
C PHE A 355 0.38 -4.01 3.32
N ILE A 356 1.18 -4.86 3.97
CA ILE A 356 2.65 -4.88 3.83
C ILE A 356 3.09 -6.29 3.45
N TYR A 357 3.73 -6.43 2.31
CA TYR A 357 4.03 -7.75 1.76
C TYR A 357 5.24 -7.75 0.83
N GLN A 358 5.69 -8.94 0.48
CA GLN A 358 6.61 -9.16 -0.63
C GLN A 358 5.92 -10.04 -1.66
N SER A 359 5.75 -9.54 -2.87
CA SER A 359 5.29 -10.34 -3.99
C SER A 359 6.41 -11.21 -4.57
N MET A 360 6.05 -12.01 -5.54
CA MET A 360 7.00 -12.80 -6.34
C MET A 360 7.22 -12.19 -7.74
N SER A 361 6.71 -10.98 -7.99
CA SER A 361 6.80 -10.30 -9.29
C SER A 361 8.22 -9.83 -9.63
N GLY A 362 9.03 -9.53 -8.60
CA GLY A 362 10.35 -8.92 -8.77
C GLY A 362 10.30 -7.41 -9.02
N ASP A 363 9.15 -6.76 -8.80
CA ASP A 363 9.01 -5.31 -8.97
C ASP A 363 9.61 -4.51 -7.80
N ALA A 364 9.75 -5.14 -6.64
CA ALA A 364 10.37 -4.56 -5.46
C ALA A 364 11.46 -5.46 -4.90
N ASP A 365 12.57 -4.86 -4.49
CA ASP A 365 13.66 -5.56 -3.80
C ASP A 365 13.22 -6.12 -2.45
N VAL A 366 13.69 -7.31 -2.13
CA VAL A 366 13.47 -7.93 -0.81
C VAL A 366 14.20 -7.16 0.28
N GLY A 367 13.53 -6.89 1.39
CA GLY A 367 14.12 -6.23 2.55
C GLY A 367 13.10 -5.88 3.61
N THR A 368 13.37 -4.84 4.38
CA THR A 368 12.49 -4.41 5.47
C THR A 368 11.61 -3.26 5.00
N SER A 369 10.30 -3.52 4.94
CA SER A 369 9.28 -2.49 4.70
C SER A 369 9.14 -1.57 5.92
N THR A 370 8.86 -0.30 5.71
CA THR A 370 8.61 0.64 6.81
C THR A 370 7.34 1.44 6.59
N PHE A 371 6.41 1.34 7.53
CA PHE A 371 5.23 2.20 7.61
C PHE A 371 5.33 3.08 8.86
N THR A 372 5.17 4.38 8.68
CA THR A 372 5.14 5.33 9.80
C THR A 372 3.90 6.22 9.69
N ALA A 373 3.14 6.34 10.77
CA ALA A 373 2.05 7.30 10.87
C ALA A 373 2.19 8.12 12.16
N LYS A 374 2.10 9.43 11.99
CA LYS A 374 2.23 10.39 13.09
C LYS A 374 1.13 11.44 13.04
N ASP A 375 0.55 11.77 14.21
CA ASP A 375 -0.51 12.79 14.37
C ASP A 375 -1.63 12.62 13.32
N SER A 376 -2.02 11.35 13.01
CA SER A 376 -2.86 11.00 11.86
C SER A 376 -4.10 10.19 12.27
N VAL A 377 -5.07 10.10 11.38
CA VAL A 377 -6.27 9.26 11.52
C VAL A 377 -6.30 8.26 10.36
N LEU A 378 -6.41 6.98 10.68
CA LEU A 378 -6.54 5.91 9.71
C LEU A 378 -7.85 5.15 9.95
N SER A 379 -8.72 5.05 8.95
CA SER A 379 -10.04 4.49 9.13
C SER A 379 -10.38 3.45 8.07
N ILE A 380 -10.98 2.33 8.49
CA ILE A 380 -11.75 1.48 7.59
C ILE A 380 -13.18 2.01 7.58
N LEU A 381 -13.73 2.25 6.39
CA LEU A 381 -15.06 2.84 6.21
C LEU A 381 -16.14 1.94 6.82
N SER A 382 -16.97 2.48 7.71
CA SER A 382 -17.99 1.73 8.43
C SER A 382 -19.14 1.20 7.56
N ASP A 383 -19.26 1.70 6.33
CA ASP A 383 -20.21 1.21 5.33
C ASP A 383 -19.57 0.22 4.33
N SER A 384 -18.32 -0.18 4.56
CA SER A 384 -17.65 -1.20 3.77
C SER A 384 -18.10 -2.61 4.15
N ASP A 385 -18.22 -3.48 3.16
CA ASP A 385 -18.45 -4.91 3.36
C ASP A 385 -17.30 -5.60 4.13
N CYS A 386 -16.10 -5.00 4.13
CA CYS A 386 -14.93 -5.49 4.84
C CYS A 386 -14.76 -4.91 6.26
N TYR A 387 -15.65 -4.01 6.71
CA TYR A 387 -15.50 -3.33 8.01
C TYR A 387 -15.37 -4.29 9.19
N GLU A 388 -16.18 -5.36 9.22
CA GLU A 388 -16.23 -6.34 10.31
C GLU A 388 -15.18 -7.48 10.15
N SER A 389 -14.41 -7.51 9.06
CA SER A 389 -13.48 -8.62 8.77
C SER A 389 -12.03 -8.18 8.55
N ALA A 390 -11.81 -7.02 7.95
CA ALA A 390 -10.47 -6.58 7.58
C ALA A 390 -9.64 -6.13 8.80
N PRO A 391 -8.42 -6.65 9.01
CA PRO A 391 -7.52 -6.13 10.04
C PRO A 391 -7.09 -4.69 9.69
N MET A 392 -6.71 -3.90 10.71
CA MET A 392 -6.15 -2.57 10.43
C MET A 392 -4.80 -2.69 9.71
N PHE A 393 -3.92 -3.57 10.17
CA PHE A 393 -2.62 -3.85 9.53
C PHE A 393 -2.47 -5.34 9.25
N HIS A 394 -2.05 -5.67 8.02
CA HIS A 394 -1.74 -7.04 7.64
C HIS A 394 -0.30 -7.10 7.08
N VAL A 395 0.49 -8.03 7.62
CA VAL A 395 1.89 -8.25 7.24
C VAL A 395 2.11 -9.70 6.84
N THR A 396 2.57 -9.93 5.62
CA THR A 396 2.79 -11.29 5.09
C THR A 396 4.02 -11.36 4.21
N ASN A 397 4.75 -12.46 4.25
CA ASN A 397 5.90 -12.78 3.40
C ASN A 397 6.99 -11.69 3.37
N THR A 398 7.15 -10.92 4.45
CA THR A 398 8.13 -9.81 4.50
C THR A 398 8.59 -9.51 5.91
N LYS A 399 9.69 -8.73 6.02
CA LYS A 399 10.08 -8.04 7.26
C LYS A 399 9.49 -6.65 7.25
N ALA A 400 8.87 -6.24 8.35
CA ALA A 400 8.22 -4.95 8.45
C ALA A 400 8.51 -4.23 9.75
N ILE A 401 8.52 -2.90 9.67
CA ILE A 401 8.49 -1.99 10.82
C ILE A 401 7.25 -1.12 10.69
N ILE A 402 6.41 -1.12 11.71
CA ILE A 402 5.27 -0.19 11.83
C ILE A 402 5.53 0.71 13.03
N ASN A 403 5.56 2.02 12.79
CA ASN A 403 5.70 3.04 13.83
C ASN A 403 4.43 3.89 13.87
N LEU A 404 3.77 3.94 15.03
CA LEU A 404 2.63 4.81 15.27
C LEU A 404 2.99 5.81 16.37
N GLU A 405 2.68 7.10 16.16
CA GLU A 405 2.79 8.13 17.18
C GLU A 405 1.56 9.06 17.12
N LYS A 406 0.70 9.00 18.14
CA LYS A 406 -0.55 9.80 18.21
C LYS A 406 -1.44 9.60 16.98
N THR A 407 -1.67 8.34 16.62
CA THR A 407 -2.46 7.97 15.45
C THR A 407 -3.77 7.34 15.88
N GLU A 408 -4.88 7.94 15.52
CA GLU A 408 -6.22 7.38 15.76
C GLU A 408 -6.51 6.30 14.72
N LEU A 409 -6.95 5.12 15.18
CA LEU A 409 -7.28 3.98 14.34
C LEU A 409 -8.77 3.64 14.48
N ASN A 410 -9.50 3.63 13.36
CA ASN A 410 -10.94 3.35 13.33
C ASN A 410 -11.24 2.13 12.44
N PHE A 411 -11.65 1.01 13.03
CA PHE A 411 -11.99 -0.23 12.33
C PHE A 411 -12.95 -1.08 13.15
N GLY A 412 -13.66 -2.01 12.52
CA GLY A 412 -14.74 -2.80 13.17
C GLY A 412 -14.42 -4.27 13.38
N SER A 413 -13.41 -4.82 12.71
CA SER A 413 -13.09 -6.26 12.81
C SER A 413 -12.59 -6.71 14.18
N GLY A 414 -12.17 -5.77 15.04
CA GLY A 414 -11.50 -6.08 16.30
C GLY A 414 -10.12 -6.72 16.11
N THR A 415 -9.53 -6.68 14.92
CA THR A 415 -8.16 -7.15 14.64
C THR A 415 -7.26 -5.97 14.30
N LEU A 416 -6.38 -5.62 15.25
CA LEU A 416 -5.40 -4.54 15.08
C LEU A 416 -4.29 -4.96 14.12
N LEU A 417 -3.67 -6.12 14.40
CA LEU A 417 -2.56 -6.67 13.62
C LEU A 417 -2.88 -8.11 13.20
N ASP A 418 -2.67 -8.41 11.94
CA ASP A 418 -2.60 -9.77 11.40
C ASP A 418 -1.21 -9.99 10.79
N VAL A 419 -0.39 -10.81 11.46
CA VAL A 419 0.97 -11.16 11.05
C VAL A 419 0.95 -12.64 10.69
N SER A 420 0.65 -12.95 9.43
CA SER A 420 0.39 -14.32 9.01
C SER A 420 0.79 -14.59 7.57
N GLY A 421 1.05 -15.86 7.24
CA GLY A 421 1.33 -16.30 5.88
C GLY A 421 0.06 -16.36 5.03
N GLN A 422 0.12 -15.77 3.84
CA GLN A 422 -0.94 -15.85 2.84
C GLN A 422 -0.53 -16.71 1.66
N SER A 423 -1.41 -17.60 1.21
CA SER A 423 -1.09 -18.56 0.15
C SER A 423 -0.72 -17.95 -1.21
N GLN A 424 -1.07 -16.67 -1.40
CA GLN A 424 -0.81 -15.94 -2.65
C GLN A 424 0.62 -15.43 -2.78
N TRP A 425 1.34 -15.28 -1.66
CA TRP A 425 2.67 -14.69 -1.65
C TRP A 425 3.68 -15.59 -0.94
N GLY A 426 4.80 -15.82 -1.60
CA GLY A 426 5.88 -16.64 -1.09
C GLY A 426 5.59 -18.14 -1.10
N THR A 427 6.37 -18.90 -0.35
CA THR A 427 6.22 -20.34 -0.21
C THR A 427 5.43 -20.66 1.04
N VAL A 428 4.29 -21.29 0.90
CA VAL A 428 3.43 -21.70 2.04
C VAL A 428 4.24 -22.42 3.11
N GLY A 429 4.12 -21.98 4.37
CA GLY A 429 4.88 -22.49 5.51
C GLY A 429 6.22 -21.77 5.75
N SER A 430 6.63 -20.85 4.85
CA SER A 430 7.82 -20.02 4.99
C SER A 430 7.55 -18.55 4.63
N ASN A 431 6.30 -18.19 4.42
CA ASN A 431 5.82 -16.89 3.98
C ASN A 431 5.15 -16.09 5.10
N GLY A 432 5.53 -16.33 6.33
CA GLY A 432 5.09 -15.53 7.48
C GLY A 432 5.61 -14.10 7.45
N GLY A 433 5.03 -13.23 8.26
CA GLY A 433 5.51 -11.88 8.51
C GLY A 433 6.53 -11.82 9.65
N GLU A 434 7.56 -10.98 9.53
CA GLU A 434 8.43 -10.61 10.65
C GLU A 434 8.18 -9.14 10.99
N LEU A 435 7.36 -8.85 12.02
CA LEU A 435 6.96 -7.49 12.36
C LEU A 435 7.67 -6.94 13.58
N THR A 436 8.18 -5.71 13.47
CA THR A 436 8.49 -4.83 14.60
C THR A 436 7.44 -3.73 14.67
N PHE A 437 6.59 -3.78 15.70
CA PHE A 437 5.54 -2.81 15.93
C PHE A 437 5.89 -1.90 17.10
N LYS A 438 5.86 -0.59 16.88
CA LYS A 438 6.14 0.41 17.89
C LYS A 438 5.00 1.39 17.98
N ALA A 439 4.39 1.48 19.15
CA ALA A 439 3.33 2.41 19.47
C ALA A 439 3.80 3.41 20.53
N LYS A 440 3.66 4.68 20.24
CA LYS A 440 4.05 5.75 21.14
C LYS A 440 2.96 6.79 21.29
N ASP A 441 2.61 7.12 22.54
CA ASP A 441 1.53 8.06 22.87
C ASP A 441 0.19 7.65 22.22
N GLU A 442 -0.13 6.32 22.23
CA GLU A 442 -1.27 5.72 21.55
C GLU A 442 -2.38 5.27 22.51
N THR A 443 -3.58 5.13 21.96
CA THR A 443 -4.68 4.36 22.54
C THR A 443 -5.10 3.31 21.52
N LEU A 444 -4.76 2.06 21.77
CA LEU A 444 -4.97 0.96 20.86
C LEU A 444 -6.05 0.01 21.37
N ASP A 445 -6.89 -0.47 20.47
CA ASP A 445 -7.90 -1.49 20.73
C ASP A 445 -7.84 -2.55 19.61
N GLY A 446 -8.07 -3.81 19.96
CA GLY A 446 -8.16 -4.92 19.03
C GLY A 446 -7.07 -5.97 19.20
N ASN A 447 -7.38 -7.16 18.70
CA ASN A 447 -6.54 -8.33 18.84
C ASN A 447 -5.31 -8.28 17.91
N VAL A 448 -4.27 -8.96 18.35
CA VAL A 448 -3.06 -9.19 17.58
C VAL A 448 -2.96 -10.68 17.25
N ILE A 449 -2.91 -11.02 15.98
CA ILE A 449 -2.79 -12.39 15.48
C ILE A 449 -1.38 -12.57 14.93
N VAL A 450 -0.70 -13.63 15.39
CA VAL A 450 0.63 -14.01 14.90
C VAL A 450 0.60 -15.52 14.65
N ASP A 451 0.59 -15.95 13.40
CA ASP A 451 0.58 -17.38 13.10
C ASP A 451 1.92 -18.06 13.41
N SER A 452 1.94 -19.40 13.44
CA SER A 452 3.09 -20.20 13.90
C SER A 452 4.37 -20.05 13.04
N ILE A 453 4.26 -19.45 11.85
CA ILE A 453 5.40 -19.20 10.93
C ILE A 453 5.85 -17.74 10.92
N SER A 454 5.22 -16.89 11.72
CA SER A 454 5.46 -15.45 11.79
C SER A 454 6.15 -15.04 13.11
N SER A 455 6.58 -13.78 13.19
CA SER A 455 7.12 -13.23 14.43
C SER A 455 6.73 -11.76 14.65
N LEU A 456 6.60 -11.38 15.92
CA LEU A 456 6.27 -10.03 16.36
C LEU A 456 7.20 -9.57 17.48
N ASN A 457 7.75 -8.37 17.33
CA ASN A 457 8.33 -7.59 18.41
C ASN A 457 7.48 -6.33 18.62
N MET A 458 6.71 -6.27 19.71
CA MET A 458 5.79 -5.16 20.03
C MET A 458 6.33 -4.33 21.17
N THR A 459 6.40 -3.01 21.00
CA THR A 459 6.80 -2.05 22.03
C THR A 459 5.70 -1.02 22.25
N LEU A 460 5.27 -0.86 23.50
CA LEU A 460 4.30 0.13 23.93
C LEU A 460 5.02 1.21 24.77
N SER A 461 5.00 2.47 24.30
CA SER A 461 5.65 3.63 24.95
C SER A 461 4.59 4.70 25.23
N SER A 462 4.31 4.99 26.52
CA SER A 462 3.22 5.92 26.90
C SER A 462 1.88 5.55 26.22
N THR A 463 1.60 4.27 26.08
CA THR A 463 0.51 3.73 25.25
C THR A 463 -0.43 2.88 26.10
N SER A 464 -1.73 3.07 25.95
CA SER A 464 -2.76 2.19 26.48
C SER A 464 -3.22 1.21 25.41
N TYR A 465 -3.17 -0.08 25.70
CA TYR A 465 -3.60 -1.13 24.78
C TYR A 465 -4.66 -2.03 25.40
N VAL A 466 -5.75 -2.27 24.68
CA VAL A 466 -6.81 -3.22 25.03
C VAL A 466 -6.90 -4.28 23.94
N GLY A 467 -6.69 -5.55 24.28
CA GLY A 467 -6.80 -6.65 23.31
C GLY A 467 -6.10 -7.91 23.76
N ALA A 468 -6.35 -9.00 23.04
CA ALA A 468 -5.64 -10.26 23.20
C ALA A 468 -4.50 -10.37 22.16
N ILE A 469 -3.37 -10.92 22.59
CA ILE A 469 -2.25 -11.23 21.70
C ILE A 469 -2.19 -12.74 21.52
N SER A 470 -2.25 -13.21 20.26
CA SER A 470 -2.25 -14.64 19.93
C SER A 470 -3.23 -15.41 20.82
N PRO A 471 -4.55 -15.24 20.64
CA PRO A 471 -5.57 -15.86 21.51
C PRO A 471 -5.59 -17.39 21.41
N SER A 472 -4.88 -17.96 20.46
CA SER A 472 -4.65 -19.40 20.28
C SER A 472 -3.27 -19.81 20.79
N ASP A 473 -3.12 -21.07 21.23
CA ASP A 473 -1.84 -21.66 21.67
C ASP A 473 -0.95 -22.13 20.50
N ASP A 474 -1.43 -22.04 19.24
CA ASP A 474 -0.62 -22.17 18.01
C ASP A 474 -0.25 -20.79 17.50
N PHE A 475 0.90 -20.27 17.91
CA PHE A 475 1.36 -18.92 17.61
C PHE A 475 2.86 -18.86 17.33
N GLY A 476 3.28 -17.80 16.64
CA GLY A 476 4.67 -17.52 16.32
C GLY A 476 5.45 -16.86 17.46
N GLN A 477 6.70 -16.54 17.19
CA GLN A 477 7.57 -15.87 18.17
C GLN A 477 7.04 -14.47 18.46
N THR A 478 6.58 -14.23 19.68
CA THR A 478 5.98 -12.95 20.07
C THR A 478 6.68 -12.40 21.31
N ALA A 479 7.35 -11.27 21.16
CA ALA A 479 7.98 -10.54 22.25
C ALA A 479 7.26 -9.21 22.47
N VAL A 480 6.93 -8.91 23.75
CA VAL A 480 6.24 -7.68 24.13
C VAL A 480 7.08 -6.90 25.12
N ILE A 481 7.22 -5.61 24.92
CA ILE A 481 7.85 -4.64 25.82
C ILE A 481 6.80 -3.60 26.19
N ILE A 482 6.50 -3.49 27.48
CA ILE A 482 5.61 -2.47 28.04
C ILE A 482 6.51 -1.49 28.80
N GLU A 483 6.71 -0.32 28.25
CA GLU A 483 7.51 0.73 28.87
C GLU A 483 6.74 1.42 30.01
N SER A 484 7.48 2.10 30.90
CA SER A 484 6.89 2.87 31.99
C SER A 484 5.89 3.91 31.46
N GLY A 485 4.70 3.95 32.07
CA GLY A 485 3.60 4.84 31.65
C GLY A 485 2.71 4.24 30.58
N SER A 486 2.94 2.97 30.20
CA SER A 486 2.06 2.20 29.32
C SER A 486 1.26 1.18 30.11
N ASP A 487 0.12 0.78 29.58
CA ASP A 487 -0.70 -0.29 30.14
C ASP A 487 -1.25 -1.22 29.06
N TRP A 488 -1.42 -2.48 29.43
CA TRP A 488 -2.08 -3.51 28.62
C TRP A 488 -3.24 -4.12 29.40
N THR A 489 -4.45 -3.95 28.92
CA THR A 489 -5.65 -4.62 29.42
C THR A 489 -5.99 -5.79 28.51
N LEU A 490 -6.03 -6.99 29.06
CA LEU A 490 -6.42 -8.19 28.32
C LEU A 490 -7.94 -8.18 28.06
N ASP A 491 -8.31 -8.45 26.81
CA ASP A 491 -9.69 -8.68 26.38
C ASP A 491 -9.95 -10.17 26.02
N GLY A 492 -8.94 -11.00 26.16
CA GLY A 492 -8.95 -12.45 25.99
C GLY A 492 -7.68 -13.07 26.55
N ASP A 493 -7.68 -14.40 26.67
CA ASP A 493 -6.46 -15.12 26.99
C ASP A 493 -5.40 -14.84 25.93
N SER A 494 -4.17 -14.63 26.35
CA SER A 494 -3.08 -14.17 25.49
C SER A 494 -1.85 -15.04 25.62
N HIS A 495 -1.18 -15.34 24.49
CA HIS A 495 0.00 -16.19 24.45
C HIS A 495 1.17 -15.43 23.81
N ILE A 496 2.27 -15.30 24.55
CA ILE A 496 3.49 -14.64 24.08
C ILE A 496 4.74 -15.44 24.46
N SER A 497 5.81 -15.26 23.72
CA SER A 497 7.09 -15.95 23.94
C SER A 497 7.93 -15.30 25.03
N SER A 498 7.88 -13.96 25.13
CA SER A 498 8.63 -13.20 26.14
C SER A 498 7.95 -11.86 26.46
N LEU A 499 8.20 -11.37 27.69
CA LEU A 499 7.65 -10.10 28.16
C LEU A 499 8.74 -9.33 28.94
N GLU A 500 8.92 -8.07 28.59
CA GLU A 500 9.58 -7.08 29.44
C GLU A 500 8.52 -6.09 29.91
N ASN A 501 8.20 -6.10 31.22
CA ASN A 501 7.14 -5.26 31.76
C ASN A 501 7.70 -4.22 32.72
N ASN A 502 7.70 -2.94 32.28
CA ASN A 502 7.99 -1.77 33.10
C ASN A 502 6.74 -0.88 33.28
N GLY A 503 5.58 -1.30 32.79
CA GLY A 503 4.29 -0.64 32.88
C GLY A 503 3.28 -1.39 33.73
N GLU A 504 2.01 -1.37 33.33
CA GLU A 504 0.92 -2.01 34.04
C GLU A 504 0.22 -3.07 33.16
N ILE A 505 -0.16 -4.22 33.77
CA ILE A 505 -0.98 -5.24 33.12
C ILE A 505 -2.27 -5.41 33.92
N ASN A 506 -3.40 -5.19 33.25
CA ASN A 506 -4.73 -5.49 33.76
C ASN A 506 -5.22 -6.80 33.15
N TYR A 507 -5.27 -7.86 33.95
CA TYR A 507 -5.70 -9.19 33.47
C TYR A 507 -7.19 -9.26 33.12
N ASN A 508 -8.02 -8.41 33.69
CA ASN A 508 -9.47 -8.30 33.41
C ASN A 508 -10.21 -9.66 33.40
N GLY A 509 -9.77 -10.59 34.25
CA GLY A 509 -10.33 -11.94 34.39
C GLY A 509 -9.77 -12.98 33.39
N HIS A 510 -8.82 -12.58 32.52
CA HIS A 510 -8.16 -13.44 31.55
C HIS A 510 -6.78 -13.92 32.01
N THR A 511 -6.20 -14.82 31.24
CA THR A 511 -4.87 -15.40 31.51
C THR A 511 -3.86 -14.94 30.49
N LEU A 512 -2.71 -14.48 30.98
CA LEU A 512 -1.53 -14.23 30.15
C LEU A 512 -0.58 -15.42 30.25
N TYR A 513 -0.30 -16.05 29.13
CA TYR A 513 0.71 -17.10 29.03
C TYR A 513 2.02 -16.51 28.47
N VAL A 514 3.08 -16.54 29.27
CA VAL A 514 4.43 -16.14 28.85
C VAL A 514 5.30 -17.39 28.79
N ASN A 515 5.74 -17.77 27.60
CA ASN A 515 6.50 -19.00 27.38
C ASN A 515 5.83 -20.23 28.03
N GLY A 516 4.49 -20.35 27.91
CA GLY A 516 3.68 -21.42 28.46
C GLY A 516 3.39 -21.33 29.97
N VAL A 517 3.89 -20.33 30.68
CA VAL A 517 3.62 -20.11 32.10
C VAL A 517 2.43 -19.15 32.25
N ALA A 518 1.40 -19.57 32.99
CA ALA A 518 0.18 -18.81 33.20
C ALA A 518 0.31 -17.75 34.31
N TYR A 519 -0.12 -16.53 34.01
CA TYR A 519 -0.19 -15.38 34.89
C TYR A 519 -1.62 -14.83 34.93
N THR A 520 -2.08 -14.42 36.12
CA THR A 520 -3.45 -13.93 36.36
C THR A 520 -3.39 -12.83 37.40
N GLU A 521 -4.55 -12.19 37.71
CA GLU A 521 -4.65 -11.24 38.83
C GLU A 521 -4.15 -11.80 40.15
N SER A 522 -4.35 -13.11 40.42
CA SER A 522 -3.92 -13.79 41.66
C SER A 522 -2.44 -14.22 41.63
N ASN A 523 -1.83 -14.28 40.48
CA ASN A 523 -0.42 -14.63 40.26
C ASN A 523 0.13 -13.79 39.13
N PRO A 524 0.38 -12.47 39.35
CA PRO A 524 0.80 -11.57 38.30
C PRO A 524 2.23 -11.81 37.83
N TYR A 525 2.55 -11.40 36.62
CA TYR A 525 3.90 -11.33 36.09
C TYR A 525 4.66 -10.23 36.84
N ASN A 526 5.84 -10.54 37.39
CA ASN A 526 6.68 -9.65 38.20
C ASN A 526 7.99 -9.33 37.48
#